data_7b9711e9396757c4a9dc9121e39aad1f
#
_entry.id   7b9711e9396757c4a9dc9121e39aad1f
#
_cell.length_a   1.000
_cell.length_b   1.000
_cell.length_c   1.000
_cell.angle_alpha   90.00
_cell.angle_beta   90.00
_cell.angle_gamma   90.00
#
_symmetry.space_group_name_H-M   'P 1'
#
loop_
_entity.id
_entity.type
_entity.pdbx_description
1 polymer ?
#
loop_
_entity_poly.entity_id
_entity_poly.type
_entity_poly.pdbx_seq_one_letter_code
_entity_poly.pdbx_strand_id
1 'polypeptide(L)'
;LNGCSADEGIRAFAVNTMADDLKRMEFTPGNLYNFHPGSHVKQGVEAGIAYISDMLNQILRPEQTTTVLLETMAGKGSEVGRNFAELREILDRVHLNEKMGVCLDTCHVWDAGYDIAEHLDQVLDEFDRTIGLSRLKAIHLNDSQNPLGAHKDRHARIGEGCIGLEALVRVINHPALRTLPF
;
A
#
# COMPACT_ATOMS: atom_id res chain seq x y z
N LEU A 1 -11.34 -1.81 -7.50
CA LEU A 1 -10.90 -3.17 -7.85
C LEU A 1 -10.69 -4.00 -6.59
N ASN A 2 -10.92 -5.32 -6.65
CA ASN A 2 -10.64 -6.23 -5.54
C ASN A 2 -10.06 -7.54 -6.09
N GLY A 3 -8.73 -7.58 -6.21
CA GLY A 3 -7.99 -8.73 -6.72
C GLY A 3 -8.05 -9.97 -5.82
N CYS A 4 -8.47 -9.82 -4.56
CA CYS A 4 -8.59 -10.93 -3.61
C CYS A 4 -10.05 -11.26 -3.21
N SER A 5 -11.03 -10.84 -4.01
CA SER A 5 -12.43 -11.17 -3.78
C SER A 5 -12.69 -12.69 -3.76
N ALA A 6 -13.70 -13.12 -3.00
CA ALA A 6 -14.25 -14.47 -3.08
C ALA A 6 -14.85 -14.77 -4.47
N ASP A 7 -15.39 -13.75 -5.13
CA ASP A 7 -16.03 -13.83 -6.44
C ASP A 7 -14.97 -13.86 -7.55
N GLU A 8 -14.98 -14.93 -8.34
CA GLU A 8 -14.05 -15.12 -9.47
C GLU A 8 -14.22 -14.06 -10.56
N GLY A 9 -15.45 -13.65 -10.84
CA GLY A 9 -15.75 -12.61 -11.83
C GLY A 9 -15.15 -11.26 -11.43
N ILE A 10 -15.22 -10.92 -10.14
CA ILE A 10 -14.58 -9.71 -9.59
C ILE A 10 -13.07 -9.79 -9.70
N ARG A 11 -12.46 -10.94 -9.41
CA ARG A 11 -11.00 -11.14 -9.57
C ARG A 11 -10.58 -11.03 -11.03
N ALA A 12 -11.30 -11.70 -11.95
CA ALA A 12 -11.01 -11.63 -13.38
C ALA A 12 -11.14 -10.20 -13.92
N PHE A 13 -12.12 -9.44 -13.46
CA PHE A 13 -12.27 -8.02 -13.80
C PHE A 13 -11.07 -7.21 -13.29
N ALA A 14 -10.61 -7.45 -12.06
CA ALA A 14 -9.44 -6.76 -11.51
C ALA A 14 -8.16 -7.07 -12.32
N VAL A 15 -7.91 -8.34 -12.66
CA VAL A 15 -6.79 -8.76 -13.52
C VAL A 15 -6.81 -8.03 -14.86
N ASN A 16 -7.95 -8.06 -15.56
CA ASN A 16 -8.07 -7.46 -16.89
C ASN A 16 -7.90 -5.93 -16.85
N THR A 17 -8.50 -5.28 -15.85
CA THR A 17 -8.42 -3.82 -15.70
C THR A 17 -6.98 -3.38 -15.39
N MET A 18 -6.33 -4.01 -14.41
CA MET A 18 -4.95 -3.66 -14.07
C MET A 18 -3.97 -3.97 -15.21
N ALA A 19 -4.18 -5.06 -15.95
CA ALA A 19 -3.35 -5.38 -17.11
C ALA A 19 -3.48 -4.31 -18.21
N ASP A 20 -4.69 -3.78 -18.44
CA ASP A 20 -4.92 -2.68 -19.39
C ASP A 20 -4.34 -1.36 -18.88
N ASP A 21 -4.50 -1.06 -17.60
CA ASP A 21 -3.90 0.13 -16.98
C ASP A 21 -2.37 0.11 -17.11
N LEU A 22 -1.71 -1.00 -16.81
CA LEU A 22 -0.26 -1.12 -16.93
C LEU A 22 0.22 -0.93 -18.38
N LYS A 23 -0.52 -1.40 -19.38
CA LYS A 23 -0.22 -1.08 -20.81
C LYS A 23 -0.31 0.41 -21.10
N ARG A 24 -1.32 1.07 -20.53
CA ARG A 24 -1.48 2.54 -20.70
C ARG A 24 -0.39 3.31 -19.97
N MET A 25 0.06 2.85 -18.82
CA MET A 25 1.17 3.48 -18.07
C MET A 25 2.47 3.51 -18.88
N GLU A 26 2.71 2.58 -19.79
CA GLU A 26 3.89 2.57 -20.64
C GLU A 26 3.94 3.71 -21.68
N PHE A 27 2.84 4.45 -21.89
CA PHE A 27 2.86 5.72 -22.63
C PHE A 27 3.51 6.87 -21.84
N THR A 28 3.70 6.67 -20.53
CA THR A 28 4.41 7.58 -19.62
C THR A 28 5.46 6.77 -18.84
N PRO A 29 6.57 6.38 -19.50
CA PRO A 29 7.50 5.41 -18.94
C PRO A 29 8.14 5.87 -17.64
N GLY A 30 8.45 4.91 -16.75
CA GLY A 30 9.09 5.16 -15.46
C GLY A 30 8.13 5.66 -14.36
N ASN A 31 6.82 5.59 -14.58
CA ASN A 31 5.81 6.00 -13.61
C ASN A 31 5.55 4.94 -12.51
N LEU A 32 4.80 5.37 -11.50
CA LEU A 32 4.33 4.56 -10.39
C LEU A 32 2.83 4.27 -10.57
N TYR A 33 2.43 3.01 -10.39
CA TYR A 33 1.03 2.59 -10.39
C TYR A 33 0.66 2.05 -9.02
N ASN A 34 -0.12 2.80 -8.26
CA ASN A 34 -0.52 2.43 -6.91
C ASN A 34 -1.89 1.78 -6.88
N PHE A 35 -2.08 0.76 -6.04
CA PHE A 35 -3.36 0.13 -5.83
C PHE A 35 -3.53 -0.41 -4.40
N HIS A 36 -4.78 -0.47 -3.93
CA HIS A 36 -5.13 -1.16 -2.70
C HIS A 36 -5.09 -2.68 -2.93
N PRO A 37 -4.39 -3.47 -2.09
CA PRO A 37 -4.38 -4.93 -2.22
C PRO A 37 -5.78 -5.57 -2.26
N GLY A 38 -6.75 -4.98 -1.53
CA GLY A 38 -8.14 -5.40 -1.54
C GLY A 38 -8.58 -6.07 -0.24
N SER A 39 -9.73 -6.76 -0.31
CA SER A 39 -10.36 -7.40 0.85
C SER A 39 -10.66 -8.87 0.56
N HIS A 40 -10.26 -9.76 1.46
CA HIS A 40 -10.42 -11.21 1.31
C HIS A 40 -11.85 -11.74 1.55
N VAL A 41 -12.77 -10.88 1.97
CA VAL A 41 -14.22 -11.18 2.10
C VAL A 41 -14.48 -12.54 2.78
N LYS A 42 -14.00 -12.68 4.04
CA LYS A 42 -14.15 -13.88 4.89
C LYS A 42 -13.39 -15.16 4.46
N GLN A 43 -12.59 -15.13 3.38
CA GLN A 43 -11.78 -16.28 2.96
C GLN A 43 -10.51 -16.48 3.81
N GLY A 44 -10.12 -15.48 4.57
CA GLY A 44 -8.89 -15.43 5.33
C GLY A 44 -7.77 -14.67 4.61
N VAL A 45 -6.86 -14.12 5.39
CA VAL A 45 -5.74 -13.29 4.91
C VAL A 45 -4.85 -14.07 3.94
N GLU A 46 -4.56 -15.33 4.26
CA GLU A 46 -3.71 -16.22 3.44
C GLU A 46 -4.26 -16.38 2.01
N ALA A 47 -5.58 -16.64 1.90
CA ALA A 47 -6.24 -16.73 0.59
C ALA A 47 -6.19 -15.38 -0.16
N GLY A 48 -6.37 -14.27 0.57
CA GLY A 48 -6.25 -12.93 0.00
C GLY A 48 -4.86 -12.64 -0.55
N ILE A 49 -3.82 -12.94 0.21
CA ILE A 49 -2.42 -12.79 -0.21
C ILE A 49 -2.14 -13.66 -1.45
N ALA A 50 -2.59 -14.92 -1.45
CA ALA A 50 -2.41 -15.81 -2.61
C ALA A 50 -3.04 -15.22 -3.88
N TYR A 51 -4.30 -14.79 -3.83
CA TYR A 51 -4.98 -14.21 -5.00
C TYR A 51 -4.33 -12.92 -5.51
N ILE A 52 -3.88 -12.04 -4.60
CA ILE A 52 -3.18 -10.81 -5.00
C ILE A 52 -1.86 -11.16 -5.70
N SER A 53 -1.09 -12.07 -5.13
CA SER A 53 0.19 -12.50 -5.69
C SER A 53 0.01 -13.18 -7.05
N ASP A 54 -1.00 -14.04 -7.19
CA ASP A 54 -1.35 -14.70 -8.45
C ASP A 54 -1.77 -13.69 -9.52
N MET A 55 -2.58 -12.68 -9.15
CA MET A 55 -2.94 -11.58 -10.05
C MET A 55 -1.70 -10.85 -10.55
N LEU A 56 -0.81 -10.45 -9.63
CA LEU A 56 0.42 -9.74 -9.98
C LEU A 56 1.33 -10.58 -10.87
N ASN A 57 1.47 -11.88 -10.60
CA ASN A 57 2.24 -12.81 -11.43
C ASN A 57 1.67 -12.98 -12.84
N GLN A 58 0.36 -12.78 -13.04
CA GLN A 58 -0.27 -12.80 -14.35
C GLN A 58 -0.05 -11.52 -15.16
N ILE A 59 -0.05 -10.35 -14.50
CA ILE A 59 -0.09 -9.05 -15.19
C ILE A 59 1.27 -8.38 -15.34
N LEU A 60 2.22 -8.62 -14.43
CA LEU A 60 3.55 -8.01 -14.51
C LEU A 60 4.34 -8.53 -15.70
N ARG A 61 5.14 -7.67 -16.31
CA ARG A 61 5.98 -7.98 -17.47
C ARG A 61 7.43 -7.56 -17.21
N PRO A 62 8.43 -8.36 -17.66
CA PRO A 62 9.84 -8.02 -17.47
C PRO A 62 10.23 -6.69 -18.12
N GLU A 63 9.63 -6.39 -19.28
CA GLU A 63 9.91 -5.20 -20.08
C GLU A 63 9.24 -3.92 -19.57
N GLN A 64 8.25 -4.00 -18.66
CA GLN A 64 7.56 -2.80 -18.17
C GLN A 64 8.50 -1.85 -17.44
N THR A 65 8.26 -0.55 -17.64
CA THR A 65 8.99 0.52 -16.95
C THR A 65 8.26 1.01 -15.70
N THR A 66 6.97 0.75 -15.62
CA THR A 66 6.11 1.13 -14.50
C THR A 66 6.42 0.29 -13.26
N THR A 67 6.63 0.93 -12.12
CA THR A 67 6.71 0.24 -10.83
C THR A 67 5.32 0.16 -10.19
N VAL A 68 4.88 -1.04 -9.83
CA VAL A 68 3.57 -1.27 -9.20
C VAL A 68 3.71 -1.19 -7.68
N LEU A 69 2.87 -0.39 -7.04
CA LEU A 69 2.93 -0.15 -5.60
C LEU A 69 1.76 -0.81 -4.88
N LEU A 70 2.08 -1.59 -3.85
CA LEU A 70 1.12 -2.00 -2.83
C LEU A 70 0.91 -0.86 -1.85
N GLU A 71 -0.32 -0.40 -1.68
CA GLU A 71 -0.61 0.59 -0.65
C GLU A 71 -0.75 -0.08 0.73
N THR A 72 -0.23 0.58 1.77
CA THR A 72 -0.52 0.19 3.16
C THR A 72 -1.99 0.39 3.45
N MET A 73 -2.62 -0.54 4.18
CA MET A 73 -4.06 -0.53 4.45
C MET A 73 -4.38 -0.31 5.92
N ALA A 74 -5.54 0.29 6.19
CA ALA A 74 -6.00 0.59 7.55
C ALA A 74 -6.44 -0.67 8.35
N GLY A 75 -6.64 -1.79 7.69
CA GLY A 75 -7.15 -3.01 8.31
C GLY A 75 -8.66 -2.99 8.54
N LYS A 76 -9.39 -2.20 7.75
CA LYS A 76 -10.84 -2.11 7.83
C LYS A 76 -11.49 -3.40 7.35
N GLY A 77 -12.27 -4.04 8.21
CA GLY A 77 -12.97 -5.28 7.88
C GLY A 77 -12.02 -6.43 7.53
N SER A 78 -11.97 -6.80 6.26
CA SER A 78 -11.15 -7.91 5.75
C SER A 78 -10.07 -7.47 4.76
N GLU A 79 -9.59 -6.24 4.89
CA GLU A 79 -8.49 -5.72 4.06
C GLU A 79 -7.22 -6.52 4.26
N VAL A 80 -6.46 -6.67 3.18
CA VAL A 80 -5.13 -7.29 3.12
C VAL A 80 -4.09 -6.17 2.98
N GLY A 81 -2.93 -6.32 3.61
CA GLY A 81 -1.89 -5.30 3.63
C GLY A 81 -2.00 -4.32 4.79
N ARG A 82 -2.71 -4.70 5.86
CA ARG A 82 -2.93 -3.93 7.08
C ARG A 82 -1.69 -3.83 7.99
N ASN A 83 -0.66 -4.59 7.70
CA ASN A 83 0.63 -4.53 8.38
C ASN A 83 1.76 -4.82 7.40
N PHE A 84 2.98 -4.48 7.77
CA PHE A 84 4.14 -4.62 6.90
C PHE A 84 4.47 -6.08 6.58
N ALA A 85 4.14 -7.02 7.46
CA ALA A 85 4.39 -8.44 7.24
C ALA A 85 3.49 -9.00 6.11
N GLU A 86 2.21 -8.62 6.04
CA GLU A 86 1.31 -9.01 4.95
C GLU A 86 1.77 -8.45 3.60
N LEU A 87 2.24 -7.19 3.56
CA LEU A 87 2.80 -6.59 2.33
C LEU A 87 4.10 -7.30 1.92
N ARG A 88 4.97 -7.60 2.88
CA ARG A 88 6.19 -8.36 2.63
C ARG A 88 5.89 -9.72 2.04
N GLU A 89 4.91 -10.42 2.58
CA GLU A 89 4.53 -11.75 2.10
C GLU A 89 3.99 -11.72 0.65
N ILE A 90 3.21 -10.69 0.29
CA ILE A 90 2.79 -10.49 -1.11
C ILE A 90 4.03 -10.30 -2.00
N LEU A 91 4.95 -9.41 -1.61
CA LEU A 91 6.17 -9.13 -2.38
C LEU A 91 7.03 -10.38 -2.57
N ASP A 92 7.15 -11.25 -1.56
CA ASP A 92 7.94 -12.47 -1.63
C ASP A 92 7.34 -13.54 -2.56
N ARG A 93 6.02 -13.51 -2.78
CA ARG A 93 5.31 -14.42 -3.69
C ARG A 93 5.25 -13.92 -5.13
N VAL A 94 5.63 -12.68 -5.39
CA VAL A 94 5.65 -12.11 -6.74
C VAL A 94 6.98 -12.41 -7.43
N HIS A 95 6.91 -13.04 -8.61
CA HIS A 95 8.10 -13.47 -9.37
C HIS A 95 8.94 -12.30 -9.85
N LEU A 96 8.29 -11.23 -10.35
CA LEU A 96 8.92 -9.99 -10.80
C LEU A 96 8.87 -8.92 -9.70
N ASN A 97 9.28 -9.29 -8.49
CA ASN A 97 9.16 -8.40 -7.35
C ASN A 97 10.07 -7.15 -7.43
N GLU A 98 11.07 -7.13 -8.32
CA GLU A 98 11.86 -5.94 -8.63
C GLU A 98 11.04 -4.85 -9.33
N LYS A 99 9.89 -5.21 -9.93
CA LYS A 99 8.89 -4.28 -10.49
C LYS A 99 7.90 -3.76 -9.46
N MET A 100 8.07 -4.16 -8.20
CA MET A 100 7.15 -3.83 -7.11
C MET A 100 7.78 -2.85 -6.11
N GLY A 101 6.92 -2.05 -5.50
CA GLY A 101 7.25 -1.20 -4.37
C GLY A 101 6.06 -1.06 -3.43
N VAL A 102 6.15 -0.11 -2.50
CA VAL A 102 5.09 0.20 -1.52
C VAL A 102 4.80 1.69 -1.56
N CYS A 103 3.52 2.03 -1.44
CA CYS A 103 3.04 3.36 -1.11
C CYS A 103 2.57 3.36 0.35
N LEU A 104 3.13 4.24 1.17
CA LEU A 104 2.71 4.42 2.55
C LEU A 104 1.66 5.52 2.63
N ASP A 105 0.42 5.17 3.01
CA ASP A 105 -0.61 6.15 3.35
C ASP A 105 -0.57 6.44 4.85
N THR A 106 -0.40 7.69 5.22
CA THR A 106 -0.26 8.12 6.63
C THR A 106 -1.52 7.88 7.45
N CYS A 107 -2.71 8.06 6.87
CA CYS A 107 -3.98 7.72 7.53
C CYS A 107 -4.12 6.21 7.72
N HIS A 108 -3.76 5.41 6.71
CA HIS A 108 -3.89 3.96 6.77
C HIS A 108 -2.97 3.33 7.82
N VAL A 109 -1.68 3.71 7.85
CA VAL A 109 -0.77 3.17 8.87
C VAL A 109 -1.17 3.61 10.27
N TRP A 110 -1.63 4.86 10.45
CA TRP A 110 -2.17 5.36 11.71
C TRP A 110 -3.38 4.54 12.16
N ASP A 111 -4.36 4.37 11.29
CA ASP A 111 -5.57 3.58 11.57
C ASP A 111 -5.25 2.09 11.80
N ALA A 112 -4.17 1.56 11.20
CA ALA A 112 -3.68 0.21 11.44
C ALA A 112 -2.92 0.04 12.77
N GLY A 113 -2.58 1.15 13.46
CA GLY A 113 -1.95 1.12 14.78
C GLY A 113 -0.47 1.51 14.79
N TYR A 114 0.08 1.98 13.67
CA TYR A 114 1.44 2.52 13.61
C TYR A 114 1.45 4.00 14.02
N ASP A 115 2.04 4.30 15.16
CA ASP A 115 2.08 5.67 15.72
C ASP A 115 3.13 6.55 15.02
N ILE A 116 2.76 7.09 13.87
CA ILE A 116 3.60 8.01 13.11
C ILE A 116 3.63 9.43 13.70
N ALA A 117 2.76 9.72 14.69
CA ALA A 117 2.72 11.02 15.33
C ALA A 117 3.84 11.15 16.38
N GLU A 118 4.02 10.16 17.24
CA GLU A 118 5.01 10.23 18.31
C GLU A 118 6.24 9.34 18.05
N HIS A 119 6.11 8.32 17.19
CA HIS A 119 7.12 7.28 17.00
C HIS A 119 7.49 7.02 15.53
N LEU A 120 7.52 8.07 14.70
CA LEU A 120 7.79 7.95 13.25
C LEU A 120 9.07 7.15 12.94
N ASP A 121 10.19 7.44 13.62
CA ASP A 121 11.46 6.72 13.39
C ASP A 121 11.33 5.21 13.67
N GLN A 122 10.61 4.83 14.73
CA GLN A 122 10.39 3.42 15.06
C GLN A 122 9.52 2.71 14.03
N VAL A 123 8.50 3.40 13.50
CA VAL A 123 7.65 2.87 12.42
C VAL A 123 8.48 2.67 11.14
N LEU A 124 9.33 3.63 10.79
CA LEU A 124 10.23 3.52 9.64
C LEU A 124 11.29 2.42 9.82
N ASP A 125 11.82 2.25 11.02
CA ASP A 125 12.74 1.16 11.36
C ASP A 125 12.06 -0.22 11.25
N GLU A 126 10.79 -0.33 11.66
CA GLU A 126 10.02 -1.56 11.48
C GLU A 126 9.75 -1.83 9.98
N PHE A 127 9.38 -0.80 9.23
CA PHE A 127 9.22 -0.89 7.79
C PHE A 127 10.52 -1.36 7.11
N ASP A 128 11.65 -0.75 7.47
CA ASP A 128 12.96 -1.11 6.89
C ASP A 128 13.35 -2.56 7.18
N ARG A 129 13.19 -2.99 8.42
CA ARG A 129 13.49 -4.38 8.81
C ARG A 129 12.59 -5.41 8.14
N THR A 130 11.33 -5.05 7.87
CA THR A 130 10.33 -5.98 7.34
C THR A 130 10.33 -5.99 5.81
N ILE A 131 10.31 -4.83 5.17
CA ILE A 131 10.14 -4.67 3.73
C ILE A 131 11.42 -4.14 3.07
N GLY A 132 12.10 -3.21 3.74
CA GLY A 132 13.22 -2.43 3.22
C GLY A 132 12.79 -1.04 2.74
N LEU A 133 13.40 0.03 3.26
CA LEU A 133 13.10 1.41 2.85
C LEU A 133 13.30 1.67 1.35
N SER A 134 14.18 0.92 0.71
CA SER A 134 14.38 1.00 -0.76
C SER A 134 13.13 0.64 -1.58
N ARG A 135 12.18 -0.10 -0.97
CA ARG A 135 10.89 -0.45 -1.57
C ARG A 135 9.82 0.62 -1.39
N LEU A 136 10.00 1.57 -0.48
CA LEU A 136 9.10 2.70 -0.31
C LEU A 136 9.31 3.68 -1.47
N LYS A 137 8.28 3.90 -2.28
CA LYS A 137 8.38 4.67 -3.53
C LYS A 137 7.50 5.89 -3.56
N ALA A 138 6.46 5.94 -2.76
CA ALA A 138 5.52 7.06 -2.68
C ALA A 138 4.88 7.13 -1.31
N ILE A 139 4.34 8.29 -0.99
CA ILE A 139 3.58 8.55 0.23
C ILE A 139 2.25 9.20 -0.15
N HIS A 140 1.14 8.67 0.35
CA HIS A 140 -0.11 9.39 0.42
C HIS A 140 -0.18 10.12 1.75
N LEU A 141 -0.11 11.45 1.69
CA LEU A 141 -0.13 12.28 2.88
C LEU A 141 -1.57 12.64 3.24
N ASN A 142 -2.12 11.93 4.20
CA ASN A 142 -3.48 12.10 4.69
C ASN A 142 -3.50 12.22 6.21
N ASP A 143 -4.39 13.05 6.75
CA ASP A 143 -4.72 13.05 8.17
C ASP A 143 -5.89 12.09 8.44
N SER A 144 -6.07 11.63 9.68
CA SER A 144 -7.15 10.71 10.04
C SER A 144 -8.19 11.37 10.93
N GLN A 145 -9.48 11.09 10.66
CA GLN A 145 -10.58 11.48 11.56
C GLN A 145 -10.62 10.65 12.85
N ASN A 146 -9.85 9.57 12.93
CA ASN A 146 -9.96 8.56 13.97
C ASN A 146 -8.70 8.54 14.86
N PRO A 147 -8.83 8.06 16.10
CA PRO A 147 -7.68 7.78 16.95
C PRO A 147 -6.84 6.62 16.39
N LEU A 148 -5.61 6.52 16.88
CA LEU A 148 -4.67 5.46 16.54
C LEU A 148 -5.31 4.06 16.68
N GLY A 149 -5.13 3.22 15.67
CA GLY A 149 -5.60 1.83 15.66
C GLY A 149 -7.11 1.66 15.48
N ALA A 150 -7.80 2.64 14.93
CA ALA A 150 -9.26 2.60 14.77
C ALA A 150 -9.77 1.67 13.66
N HIS A 151 -8.94 1.29 12.70
CA HIS A 151 -9.29 0.46 11.54
C HIS A 151 -10.48 1.00 10.73
N LYS A 152 -10.49 2.30 10.43
CA LYS A 152 -11.66 2.98 9.81
C LYS A 152 -11.43 3.49 8.39
N ASP A 153 -10.23 3.96 8.08
CA ASP A 153 -9.93 4.62 6.82
C ASP A 153 -10.91 5.78 6.55
N ARG A 154 -10.71 6.88 7.26
CA ARG A 154 -11.45 8.13 7.08
C ARG A 154 -10.50 9.30 7.14
N HIS A 155 -10.22 9.88 5.99
CA HIS A 155 -9.33 11.02 5.85
C HIS A 155 -9.96 12.28 6.45
N ALA A 156 -9.19 13.01 7.23
CA ALA A 156 -9.47 14.37 7.65
C ALA A 156 -8.75 15.35 6.72
N ARG A 157 -9.10 16.62 6.79
CA ARG A 157 -8.27 17.67 6.21
C ARG A 157 -6.94 17.72 6.94
N ILE A 158 -5.87 18.00 6.19
CA ILE A 158 -4.52 18.10 6.74
C ILE A 158 -4.48 19.07 7.93
N GLY A 159 -4.06 18.55 9.08
CA GLY A 159 -3.94 19.29 10.32
C GLY A 159 -5.23 19.45 11.14
N GLU A 160 -6.37 18.92 10.64
CA GLU A 160 -7.65 18.94 11.36
C GLU A 160 -8.03 17.55 11.92
N GLY A 161 -7.17 16.56 11.76
CA GLY A 161 -7.39 15.19 12.21
C GLY A 161 -6.58 14.81 13.45
N CYS A 162 -6.56 13.51 13.73
CA CYS A 162 -5.94 12.95 14.93
C CYS A 162 -4.42 12.75 14.80
N ILE A 163 -3.88 12.70 13.57
CA ILE A 163 -2.42 12.69 13.34
C ILE A 163 -1.86 14.08 13.59
N GLY A 164 -2.51 15.09 13.05
CA GLY A 164 -2.21 16.50 13.27
C GLY A 164 -1.09 17.05 12.39
N LEU A 165 -1.11 18.38 12.23
CA LEU A 165 -0.23 19.11 11.32
C LEU A 165 1.26 18.89 11.64
N GLU A 166 1.66 18.96 12.90
CA GLU A 166 3.07 18.85 13.30
C GLU A 166 3.67 17.49 12.96
N ALA A 167 2.90 16.42 13.14
CA ALA A 167 3.31 15.08 12.78
C ALA A 167 3.47 14.93 11.25
N LEU A 168 2.50 15.42 10.47
CA LEU A 168 2.56 15.38 9.02
C LEU A 168 3.72 16.24 8.47
N VAL A 169 4.04 17.36 9.09
CA VAL A 169 5.22 18.16 8.76
C VAL A 169 6.52 17.37 9.05
N ARG A 170 6.58 16.60 10.15
CA ARG A 170 7.73 15.71 10.40
C ARG A 170 7.86 14.63 9.31
N VAL A 171 6.74 14.04 8.87
CA VAL A 171 6.76 13.05 7.77
C VAL A 171 7.35 13.65 6.50
N ILE A 172 6.87 14.83 6.06
CA ILE A 172 7.36 15.48 4.82
C ILE A 172 8.86 15.81 4.90
N ASN A 173 9.34 16.24 6.07
CA ASN A 173 10.72 16.67 6.25
C ASN A 173 11.67 15.55 6.68
N HIS A 174 11.17 14.35 6.91
CA HIS A 174 11.99 13.23 7.36
C HIS A 174 13.06 12.88 6.31
N PRO A 175 14.35 12.74 6.70
CA PRO A 175 15.44 12.52 5.74
C PRO A 175 15.23 11.33 4.80
N ALA A 176 14.62 10.25 5.28
CA ALA A 176 14.35 9.05 4.48
C ALA A 176 13.14 9.21 3.53
N LEU A 177 12.28 10.20 3.74
CA LEU A 177 11.00 10.34 3.02
C LEU A 177 10.97 11.53 2.06
N ARG A 178 11.62 12.65 2.40
CA ARG A 178 11.53 13.95 1.71
C ARG A 178 11.88 13.95 0.23
N THR A 179 12.48 12.89 -0.28
CA THR A 179 12.83 12.75 -1.70
C THR A 179 11.82 11.92 -2.49
N LEU A 180 10.86 11.33 -1.79
CA LEU A 180 9.78 10.57 -2.41
C LEU A 180 8.67 11.50 -2.91
N PRO A 181 7.87 11.08 -3.90
CA PRO A 181 6.64 11.78 -4.25
C PRO A 181 5.59 11.65 -3.14
N PHE A 182 4.84 12.77 -2.93
CA PHE A 182 3.73 12.86 -1.99
C PHE A 182 2.43 13.16 -2.74
#